data_1d93c4b6a072af0ce7e948ebd2ce6379
#
_entry.id   1d93c4b6a072af0ce7e948ebd2ce6379
#
_cell.length_a   1.000
_cell.length_b   1.000
_cell.length_c   1.000
_cell.angle_alpha   90.00
_cell.angle_beta   90.00
_cell.angle_gamma   90.00
#
_symmetry.space_group_name_H-M   'P 1'
#
loop_
_entity.id
_entity.type
_entity.pdbx_description
1 polymer ?
#
loop_
_entity_poly.entity_id
_entity_poly.type
_entity_poly.pdbx_seq_one_letter_code
_entity_poly.pdbx_strand_id
1 'polypeptide(L)'
;MTQDTFLVNQSAYLVRLQQTGLLLVQGPDASKFLQGQVTCDIKELGEGVTRLGAQCNPKGRILLTFRALQMDNETIALRLPASMMESAQKTLGKYIVFSKAKLHNANNEFAIFGLFGDSAAEAAKAFFTNLPAENDGWVQRDGSHLIQLTKNRFECWIPPTAVDRFLATLAPQTQKANAGQWQLLDIEAGIADIYPESYELFTPQELNYQLINGINFRKGCYTGQEIVARLHYRGKLKRHMYRFDYTDSQIPSPGTAIVNSQSGQNTGAVVIAVRNQQGKIELLASLLDEQLDQAHVEKAAEKLNLLNLPYAIPTAEDASI
;
A
#
# COMPACT_ATOMS: atom_id res chain seq x y z
N MET A 1 -16.39 -7.92 22.02
CA MET A 1 -14.98 -7.78 22.39
C MET A 1 -14.30 -9.07 21.96
N THR A 2 -13.85 -9.12 20.74
CA THR A 2 -13.02 -10.21 20.22
C THR A 2 -11.63 -9.62 20.05
N GLN A 3 -10.73 -10.01 20.95
CA GLN A 3 -9.31 -9.65 20.91
C GLN A 3 -8.71 -10.25 19.64
N ASP A 4 -8.14 -9.39 18.79
CA ASP A 4 -7.27 -9.76 17.70
C ASP A 4 -6.07 -10.51 18.27
N THR A 5 -6.03 -11.80 18.01
CA THR A 5 -5.00 -12.67 18.56
C THR A 5 -3.80 -12.74 17.60
N PHE A 6 -3.07 -11.65 17.43
CA PHE A 6 -1.64 -11.80 17.31
C PHE A 6 -1.15 -12.24 18.68
N LEU A 7 -0.57 -13.43 18.75
CA LEU A 7 0.03 -13.92 19.98
C LEU A 7 0.94 -12.85 20.55
N VAL A 8 0.53 -12.27 21.66
CA VAL A 8 1.32 -11.36 22.49
C VAL A 8 2.46 -12.17 23.10
N ASN A 9 3.45 -12.48 22.28
CA ASN A 9 4.79 -12.79 22.75
C ASN A 9 5.63 -11.57 22.37
N GLN A 10 6.43 -11.06 23.29
CA GLN A 10 7.39 -9.96 23.14
C GLN A 10 8.43 -10.29 22.07
N SER A 11 7.98 -10.49 20.83
CA SER A 11 8.77 -10.97 19.71
C SER A 11 8.76 -9.94 18.60
N ALA A 12 9.91 -9.75 17.98
CA ALA A 12 10.02 -9.08 16.70
C ALA A 12 10.17 -10.12 15.58
N TYR A 13 9.62 -9.82 14.41
CA TYR A 13 9.66 -10.65 13.23
C TYR A 13 10.32 -9.90 12.09
N LEU A 14 11.18 -10.59 11.33
CA LEU A 14 11.88 -10.05 10.18
C LEU A 14 11.55 -10.87 8.94
N VAL A 15 11.21 -10.19 7.84
CA VAL A 15 10.91 -10.81 6.54
C VAL A 15 11.60 -10.05 5.40
N ARG A 16 12.16 -10.76 4.44
CA ARG A 16 12.64 -10.16 3.18
C ARG A 16 11.46 -9.94 2.23
N LEU A 17 11.26 -8.69 1.78
CA LEU A 17 10.16 -8.31 0.89
C LEU A 17 10.61 -8.34 -0.59
N GLN A 18 10.77 -9.54 -1.14
CA GLN A 18 11.24 -9.74 -2.53
C GLN A 18 10.24 -9.25 -3.59
N GLN A 19 8.95 -9.20 -3.24
CA GLN A 19 7.87 -8.72 -4.11
C GLN A 19 7.73 -7.20 -4.14
N THR A 20 8.57 -6.48 -3.40
CA THR A 20 8.56 -5.01 -3.34
C THR A 20 9.72 -4.45 -4.15
N GLY A 21 9.46 -3.39 -4.92
CA GLY A 21 10.45 -2.70 -5.73
C GLY A 21 10.53 -1.21 -5.42
N LEU A 22 11.63 -0.59 -5.85
CA LEU A 22 11.89 0.83 -5.75
C LEU A 22 12.15 1.43 -7.13
N LEU A 23 11.33 2.41 -7.50
CA LEU A 23 11.53 3.27 -8.66
C LEU A 23 11.98 4.65 -8.18
N LEU A 24 13.17 5.08 -8.56
CA LEU A 24 13.65 6.43 -8.26
C LEU A 24 13.29 7.38 -9.39
N VAL A 25 12.83 8.56 -9.01
CA VAL A 25 12.66 9.71 -9.90
C VAL A 25 13.73 10.72 -9.51
N GLN A 26 14.71 10.93 -10.39
CA GLN A 26 15.94 11.65 -10.10
C GLN A 26 16.12 12.85 -11.02
N GLY A 27 16.51 13.98 -10.46
CA GLY A 27 16.86 15.21 -11.15
C GLY A 27 16.12 16.44 -10.59
N PRO A 28 16.54 17.66 -10.97
CA PRO A 28 16.03 18.91 -10.39
C PRO A 28 14.52 19.12 -10.59
N ASP A 29 13.92 18.48 -11.60
CA ASP A 29 12.47 18.55 -11.83
C ASP A 29 11.70 17.35 -11.25
N ALA A 30 12.31 16.45 -10.48
CA ALA A 30 11.66 15.23 -9.98
C ALA A 30 10.37 15.53 -9.20
N SER A 31 10.43 16.43 -8.22
CA SER A 31 9.28 16.85 -7.43
C SER A 31 8.18 17.49 -8.28
N LYS A 32 8.56 18.43 -9.15
CA LYS A 32 7.62 19.12 -10.06
C LYS A 32 6.95 18.15 -11.03
N PHE A 33 7.71 17.21 -11.57
CA PHE A 33 7.20 16.18 -12.46
C PHE A 33 6.15 15.32 -11.77
N LEU A 34 6.51 14.72 -10.62
CA LEU A 34 5.59 13.85 -9.88
C LEU A 34 4.36 14.60 -9.40
N GLN A 35 4.50 15.87 -9.00
CA GLN A 35 3.38 16.70 -8.57
C GLN A 35 2.24 16.75 -9.62
N GLY A 36 2.56 16.75 -10.90
CA GLY A 36 1.59 16.73 -12.01
C GLY A 36 1.10 15.33 -12.40
N GLN A 37 1.59 14.26 -11.79
CA GLN A 37 1.27 12.88 -12.20
C GLN A 37 0.50 12.08 -11.15
N VAL A 38 0.56 12.45 -9.85
CA VAL A 38 0.11 11.59 -8.77
C VAL A 38 -0.91 12.26 -7.85
N THR A 39 -1.67 11.45 -7.11
CA THR A 39 -2.79 11.91 -6.26
C THR A 39 -2.36 12.57 -4.96
N CYS A 40 -1.23 12.16 -4.37
CA CYS A 40 -0.69 12.75 -3.15
C CYS A 40 0.06 14.05 -3.44
N ASP A 41 0.22 14.91 -2.45
CA ASP A 41 1.02 16.14 -2.58
C ASP A 41 2.49 15.82 -2.32
N ILE A 42 3.30 15.86 -3.38
CA ILE A 42 4.74 15.61 -3.30
C ILE A 42 5.48 16.67 -2.46
N LYS A 43 4.92 17.88 -2.34
CA LYS A 43 5.49 18.93 -1.51
C LYS A 43 5.39 18.65 -0.01
N GLU A 44 4.49 17.76 0.38
CA GLU A 44 4.35 17.31 1.77
C GLU A 44 5.37 16.23 2.17
N LEU A 45 6.18 15.73 1.23
CA LEU A 45 7.16 14.68 1.54
C LEU A 45 8.23 15.13 2.52
N GLY A 46 8.57 16.40 2.58
CA GLY A 46 9.46 17.04 3.55
C GLY A 46 10.53 16.12 4.17
N GLU A 47 11.35 16.62 5.04
CA GLU A 47 12.32 15.81 5.75
C GLU A 47 11.62 14.85 6.73
N GLY A 48 11.83 13.55 6.52
CA GLY A 48 11.36 12.50 7.43
C GLY A 48 9.91 12.05 7.30
N VAL A 49 9.19 12.40 6.22
CA VAL A 49 7.79 11.98 6.00
C VAL A 49 7.63 11.22 4.69
N THR A 50 6.79 10.18 4.69
CA THR A 50 6.36 9.45 3.48
C THR A 50 4.89 9.71 3.17
N ARG A 51 4.46 9.47 1.92
CA ARG A 51 3.04 9.56 1.52
C ARG A 51 2.65 8.38 0.65
N LEU A 52 1.49 7.80 0.92
CA LEU A 52 0.81 6.93 -0.04
C LEU A 52 0.29 7.76 -1.20
N GLY A 53 0.24 7.18 -2.38
CA GLY A 53 -0.29 7.84 -3.56
C GLY A 53 -0.58 6.87 -4.69
N ALA A 54 -1.26 7.39 -5.71
CA ALA A 54 -1.55 6.67 -6.94
C ALA A 54 -1.26 7.52 -8.17
N GLN A 55 -0.88 6.89 -9.27
CA GLN A 55 -0.95 7.48 -10.60
C GLN A 55 -2.23 7.00 -11.28
N CYS A 56 -2.97 7.92 -11.89
CA CYS A 56 -4.20 7.61 -12.60
C CYS A 56 -4.08 7.88 -14.10
N ASN A 57 -4.90 7.18 -14.89
CA ASN A 57 -5.16 7.57 -16.27
C ASN A 57 -6.16 8.75 -16.32
N PRO A 58 -6.39 9.37 -17.51
CA PRO A 58 -7.35 10.47 -17.65
C PRO A 58 -8.80 10.13 -17.24
N LYS A 59 -9.15 8.84 -17.17
CA LYS A 59 -10.47 8.37 -16.72
C LYS A 59 -10.53 8.15 -15.19
N GLY A 60 -9.48 8.55 -14.45
CA GLY A 60 -9.38 8.38 -12.99
C GLY A 60 -9.14 6.95 -12.52
N ARG A 61 -8.79 6.00 -13.43
CA ARG A 61 -8.45 4.63 -13.05
C ARG A 61 -6.98 4.54 -12.67
N ILE A 62 -6.68 3.79 -11.62
CA ILE A 62 -5.33 3.63 -11.08
C ILE A 62 -4.46 2.82 -12.06
N LEU A 63 -3.30 3.37 -12.39
CA LEU A 63 -2.23 2.70 -13.14
C LEU A 63 -1.20 2.07 -12.23
N LEU A 64 -0.91 2.71 -11.09
CA LEU A 64 -0.04 2.20 -10.05
C LEU A 64 -0.34 2.89 -8.71
N THR A 65 -0.01 2.19 -7.63
CA THR A 65 0.02 2.68 -6.26
C THR A 65 1.45 2.64 -5.75
N PHE A 66 1.77 3.50 -4.79
CA PHE A 66 3.11 3.57 -4.23
C PHE A 66 3.11 4.24 -2.85
N ARG A 67 4.22 4.05 -2.13
CA ARG A 67 4.63 4.92 -1.04
C ARG A 67 5.80 5.77 -1.52
N ALA A 68 5.67 7.10 -1.45
CA ALA A 68 6.70 8.05 -1.84
C ALA A 68 7.55 8.46 -0.64
N LEU A 69 8.86 8.60 -0.85
CA LEU A 69 9.84 9.06 0.12
C LEU A 69 10.83 9.98 -0.59
N GLN A 70 11.10 11.16 -0.05
CA GLN A 70 12.13 12.06 -0.57
C GLN A 70 13.47 11.70 0.05
N MET A 71 14.38 11.10 -0.74
CA MET A 71 15.70 10.66 -0.27
C MET A 71 16.69 11.83 -0.12
N ASP A 72 16.60 12.77 -1.05
CA ASP A 72 17.38 14.01 -1.09
C ASP A 72 16.65 15.09 -1.93
N ASN A 73 17.28 16.23 -2.17
CA ASN A 73 16.67 17.37 -2.87
C ASN A 73 16.25 17.07 -4.33
N GLU A 74 16.86 16.07 -4.96
CA GLU A 74 16.63 15.73 -6.37
C GLU A 74 16.16 14.28 -6.58
N THR A 75 16.00 13.48 -5.50
CA THR A 75 15.65 12.06 -5.60
C THR A 75 14.41 11.75 -4.78
N ILE A 76 13.37 11.27 -5.43
CA ILE A 76 12.16 10.74 -4.81
C ILE A 76 12.05 9.26 -5.14
N ALA A 77 11.95 8.42 -4.11
CA ALA A 77 11.73 7.00 -4.24
C ALA A 77 10.22 6.70 -4.21
N LEU A 78 9.77 5.86 -5.13
CA LEU A 78 8.44 5.27 -5.16
C LEU A 78 8.56 3.78 -4.84
N ARG A 79 8.13 3.38 -3.66
CA ARG A 79 8.04 1.97 -3.27
C ARG A 79 6.73 1.42 -3.80
N LEU A 80 6.77 0.35 -4.59
CA LEU A 80 5.63 -0.23 -5.28
C LEU A 80 5.81 -1.76 -5.42
N PRO A 81 4.76 -2.54 -5.79
CA PRO A 81 4.93 -3.95 -6.11
C PRO A 81 5.94 -4.14 -7.24
N ALA A 82 6.90 -5.05 -7.06
CA ALA A 82 7.95 -5.30 -8.07
C ALA A 82 7.37 -5.71 -9.43
N SER A 83 6.22 -6.40 -9.45
CA SER A 83 5.47 -6.77 -10.66
C SER A 83 4.95 -5.57 -11.45
N MET A 84 4.86 -4.39 -10.83
CA MET A 84 4.40 -3.16 -11.47
C MET A 84 5.54 -2.28 -12.00
N MET A 85 6.80 -2.66 -11.81
CA MET A 85 7.97 -1.84 -12.16
C MET A 85 7.99 -1.43 -13.64
N GLU A 86 7.78 -2.37 -14.55
CA GLU A 86 7.74 -2.10 -15.99
C GLU A 86 6.59 -1.17 -16.35
N SER A 87 5.40 -1.42 -15.80
CA SER A 87 4.23 -0.56 -16.00
C SER A 87 4.47 0.85 -15.47
N ALA A 88 5.10 0.99 -14.29
CA ALA A 88 5.43 2.28 -13.71
C ALA A 88 6.43 3.06 -14.58
N GLN A 89 7.51 2.42 -15.03
CA GLN A 89 8.47 3.04 -15.95
C GLN A 89 7.82 3.47 -17.28
N LYS A 90 6.94 2.64 -17.83
CA LYS A 90 6.23 2.93 -19.08
C LYS A 90 5.24 4.10 -18.94
N THR A 91 4.44 4.11 -17.88
CA THR A 91 3.39 5.12 -17.71
C THR A 91 3.93 6.48 -17.30
N LEU A 92 4.87 6.54 -16.36
CA LEU A 92 5.57 7.78 -15.98
C LEU A 92 6.50 8.24 -17.10
N GLY A 93 7.17 7.30 -17.78
CA GLY A 93 8.10 7.58 -18.89
C GLY A 93 7.48 8.34 -20.06
N LYS A 94 6.17 8.22 -20.29
CA LYS A 94 5.47 8.99 -21.35
C LYS A 94 5.53 10.50 -21.13
N TYR A 95 5.58 10.94 -19.88
CA TYR A 95 5.45 12.35 -19.50
C TYR A 95 6.77 12.97 -19.04
N ILE A 96 7.74 12.16 -18.59
CA ILE A 96 9.01 12.64 -18.02
C ILE A 96 9.92 13.30 -19.05
N VAL A 97 9.72 13.03 -20.36
CA VAL A 97 10.56 13.51 -21.46
C VAL A 97 10.65 15.04 -21.55
N PHE A 98 9.70 15.76 -20.94
CA PHE A 98 9.68 17.22 -20.89
C PHE A 98 10.24 17.80 -19.59
N SER A 99 10.83 16.96 -18.74
CA SER A 99 11.33 17.32 -17.40
C SER A 99 12.82 17.01 -17.31
N LYS A 100 13.56 17.81 -16.57
CA LYS A 100 14.95 17.51 -16.20
C LYS A 100 14.97 16.46 -15.07
N ALA A 101 14.36 15.30 -15.35
CA ALA A 101 14.31 14.17 -14.45
C ALA A 101 14.38 12.87 -15.25
N LYS A 102 14.75 11.78 -14.57
CA LYS A 102 14.84 10.42 -15.14
C LYS A 102 14.26 9.39 -14.17
N LEU A 103 13.77 8.29 -14.73
CA LEU A 103 13.34 7.12 -13.96
C LEU A 103 14.51 6.14 -13.86
N HIS A 104 14.71 5.61 -12.66
CA HIS A 104 15.76 4.64 -12.38
C HIS A 104 15.20 3.47 -11.55
N ASN A 105 15.32 2.24 -12.05
CA ASN A 105 14.93 1.03 -11.33
C ASN A 105 16.01 0.67 -10.32
N ALA A 106 15.72 0.86 -9.03
CA ALA A 106 16.66 0.63 -7.92
C ALA A 106 16.45 -0.72 -7.20
N ASN A 107 15.77 -1.70 -7.82
CA ASN A 107 15.51 -3.00 -7.19
C ASN A 107 16.77 -3.74 -6.72
N ASN A 108 17.92 -3.49 -7.37
CA ASN A 108 19.19 -4.10 -7.01
C ASN A 108 20.04 -3.22 -6.07
N GLU A 109 19.60 -1.99 -5.79
CA GLU A 109 20.34 -1.06 -4.94
C GLU A 109 19.91 -1.14 -3.48
N PHE A 110 18.78 -1.73 -3.20
CA PHE A 110 18.27 -1.93 -1.85
C PHE A 110 17.68 -3.33 -1.65
N ALA A 111 18.01 -3.90 -0.51
CA ALA A 111 17.32 -5.02 0.05
C ALA A 111 16.18 -4.51 0.93
N ILE A 112 14.93 -4.83 0.63
CA ILE A 112 13.79 -4.38 1.41
C ILE A 112 13.39 -5.46 2.41
N PHE A 113 13.23 -5.05 3.69
CA PHE A 113 12.80 -5.93 4.78
C PHE A 113 11.60 -5.33 5.49
N GLY A 114 10.69 -6.18 5.94
CA GLY A 114 9.66 -5.87 6.90
C GLY A 114 10.09 -6.30 8.31
N LEU A 115 9.97 -5.42 9.28
CA LEU A 115 10.22 -5.66 10.70
C LEU A 115 8.95 -5.32 11.46
N PHE A 116 8.39 -6.28 12.23
CA PHE A 116 7.11 -6.08 12.90
C PHE A 116 6.99 -6.91 14.20
N GLY A 117 5.99 -6.58 15.02
CA GLY A 117 5.73 -7.19 16.32
C GLY A 117 6.08 -6.27 17.49
N ASP A 118 5.71 -6.66 18.71
CA ASP A 118 5.77 -5.78 19.88
C ASP A 118 7.18 -5.27 20.21
N SER A 119 8.22 -6.06 19.92
CA SER A 119 9.63 -5.68 20.12
C SER A 119 10.30 -5.14 18.85
N ALA A 120 9.54 -4.85 17.78
CA ALA A 120 10.11 -4.38 16.50
C ALA A 120 10.85 -3.06 16.65
N ALA A 121 10.33 -2.13 17.44
CA ALA A 121 10.97 -0.83 17.70
C ALA A 121 12.34 -1.00 18.38
N GLU A 122 12.44 -1.89 19.38
CA GLU A 122 13.71 -2.16 20.05
C GLU A 122 14.72 -2.85 19.12
N ALA A 123 14.24 -3.81 18.31
CA ALA A 123 15.08 -4.45 17.32
C ALA A 123 15.58 -3.43 16.25
N ALA A 124 14.73 -2.50 15.80
CA ALA A 124 15.12 -1.46 14.88
C ALA A 124 16.20 -0.53 15.45
N LYS A 125 16.11 -0.14 16.73
CA LYS A 125 17.10 0.71 17.43
C LYS A 125 18.49 0.08 17.46
N ALA A 126 18.61 -1.24 17.48
CA ALA A 126 19.89 -1.92 17.49
C ALA A 126 20.72 -1.60 16.23
N PHE A 127 20.06 -1.37 15.08
CA PHE A 127 20.72 -1.01 13.83
C PHE A 127 20.64 0.48 13.51
N PHE A 128 19.47 1.12 13.66
CA PHE A 128 19.24 2.50 13.21
C PHE A 128 19.53 3.55 14.26
N THR A 129 19.69 3.21 15.53
CA THR A 129 19.95 4.12 16.66
C THR A 129 18.77 5.03 16.99
N ASN A 130 18.23 5.74 15.98
CA ASN A 130 17.05 6.59 16.09
C ASN A 130 15.87 5.95 15.35
N LEU A 131 14.66 6.19 15.87
CA LEU A 131 13.42 5.81 15.20
C LEU A 131 12.72 7.04 14.64
N PRO A 132 11.88 6.90 13.61
CA PRO A 132 10.96 7.95 13.21
C PRO A 132 10.07 8.39 14.40
N ALA A 133 9.68 9.67 14.42
CA ALA A 133 8.91 10.24 15.52
C ALA A 133 7.44 9.82 15.51
N GLU A 134 6.91 9.50 14.31
CA GLU A 134 5.50 9.20 14.08
C GLU A 134 5.30 8.20 12.93
N ASN A 135 4.08 7.72 12.77
CA ASN A 135 3.70 6.89 11.62
C ASN A 135 3.91 7.66 10.31
N ASP A 136 4.24 6.94 9.26
CA ASP A 136 4.66 7.46 7.96
C ASP A 136 5.95 8.29 7.99
N GLY A 137 6.61 8.38 9.16
CA GLY A 137 7.93 8.96 9.31
C GLY A 137 9.04 8.02 8.84
N TRP A 138 10.21 8.60 8.53
CA TRP A 138 11.40 7.82 8.19
C TRP A 138 12.68 8.48 8.70
N VAL A 139 13.70 7.67 8.89
CA VAL A 139 15.06 8.09 9.25
C VAL A 139 16.08 7.36 8.38
N GLN A 140 17.27 7.94 8.27
CA GLN A 140 18.39 7.37 7.51
C GLN A 140 19.61 7.16 8.40
N ARG A 141 20.33 6.06 8.12
CA ARG A 141 21.65 5.79 8.68
C ARG A 141 22.51 5.06 7.68
N ASP A 142 23.68 5.60 7.34
CA ASP A 142 24.68 4.96 6.44
C ASP A 142 24.06 4.48 5.12
N GLY A 143 23.19 5.27 4.49
CA GLY A 143 22.47 4.90 3.26
C GLY A 143 21.30 3.90 3.46
N SER A 144 21.09 3.40 4.67
CA SER A 144 19.94 2.56 5.02
C SER A 144 18.76 3.44 5.49
N HIS A 145 17.55 3.09 5.08
CA HIS A 145 16.33 3.83 5.45
C HIS A 145 15.43 2.97 6.32
N LEU A 146 14.87 3.56 7.37
CA LEU A 146 13.86 2.96 8.24
C LEU A 146 12.58 3.79 8.13
N ILE A 147 11.52 3.19 7.65
CA ILE A 147 10.19 3.79 7.52
C ILE A 147 9.27 3.18 8.57
N GLN A 148 8.64 4.00 9.40
CA GLN A 148 7.66 3.54 10.38
C GLN A 148 6.26 3.56 9.75
N LEU A 149 5.66 2.40 9.57
CA LEU A 149 4.29 2.28 9.03
C LEU A 149 3.25 2.37 10.16
N THR A 150 3.54 1.74 11.30
CA THR A 150 2.80 1.86 12.56
C THR A 150 3.78 1.81 13.72
N LYS A 151 3.32 1.99 14.95
CA LYS A 151 4.17 1.93 16.15
C LYS A 151 5.06 0.68 16.22
N ASN A 152 4.56 -0.47 15.74
CA ASN A 152 5.24 -1.77 15.83
C ASN A 152 5.49 -2.40 14.45
N ARG A 153 5.54 -1.59 13.39
CA ARG A 153 5.74 -2.07 12.02
C ARG A 153 6.60 -1.11 11.22
N PHE A 154 7.72 -1.62 10.73
CA PHE A 154 8.74 -0.85 10.00
C PHE A 154 9.09 -1.52 8.67
N GLU A 155 9.37 -0.70 7.67
CA GLU A 155 9.99 -1.14 6.43
C GLU A 155 11.44 -0.62 6.41
N CYS A 156 12.40 -1.51 6.12
CA CYS A 156 13.83 -1.20 6.11
C CYS A 156 14.37 -1.37 4.69
N TRP A 157 14.97 -0.31 4.12
CA TRP A 157 15.65 -0.36 2.82
C TRP A 157 17.15 -0.34 3.06
N ILE A 158 17.81 -1.45 2.78
CA ILE A 158 19.20 -1.70 3.17
C ILE A 158 20.06 -1.83 1.91
N PRO A 159 21.10 -0.99 1.71
CA PRO A 159 22.00 -1.14 0.58
C PRO A 159 22.75 -2.47 0.67
N PRO A 160 23.12 -3.10 -0.46
CA PRO A 160 23.77 -4.44 -0.49
C PRO A 160 24.96 -4.55 0.44
N THR A 161 25.76 -3.50 0.56
CA THR A 161 26.96 -3.44 1.41
C THR A 161 26.67 -3.50 2.91
N ALA A 162 25.44 -3.23 3.33
CA ALA A 162 25.04 -3.22 4.74
C ALA A 162 24.16 -4.43 5.13
N VAL A 163 23.72 -5.27 4.16
CA VAL A 163 22.77 -6.36 4.40
C VAL A 163 23.28 -7.36 5.42
N ASP A 164 24.53 -7.84 5.29
CA ASP A 164 25.07 -8.83 6.22
C ASP A 164 25.17 -8.29 7.64
N ARG A 165 25.63 -7.04 7.81
CA ARG A 165 25.67 -6.35 9.10
C ARG A 165 24.26 -6.17 9.69
N PHE A 166 23.29 -5.78 8.85
CA PHE A 166 21.89 -5.62 9.26
C PHE A 166 21.33 -6.95 9.78
N LEU A 167 21.46 -8.02 9.01
CA LEU A 167 20.94 -9.34 9.39
C LEU A 167 21.63 -9.87 10.65
N ALA A 168 22.96 -9.74 10.78
CA ALA A 168 23.70 -10.16 11.97
C ALA A 168 23.26 -9.39 13.23
N THR A 169 22.97 -8.09 13.09
CA THR A 169 22.49 -7.24 14.20
C THR A 169 21.09 -7.63 14.66
N LEU A 170 20.18 -7.94 13.74
CA LEU A 170 18.78 -8.24 14.07
C LEU A 170 18.53 -9.70 14.43
N ALA A 171 19.33 -10.64 13.94
CA ALA A 171 19.14 -12.09 14.15
C ALA A 171 18.92 -12.49 15.62
N PRO A 172 19.63 -11.95 16.63
CA PRO A 172 19.42 -12.32 18.02
C PRO A 172 18.08 -11.86 18.59
N GLN A 173 17.43 -10.88 17.96
CA GLN A 173 16.23 -10.20 18.47
C GLN A 173 14.98 -10.49 17.64
N THR A 174 15.11 -11.19 16.50
CA THR A 174 14.02 -11.40 15.55
C THR A 174 13.83 -12.87 15.20
N GLN A 175 12.58 -13.24 14.93
CA GLN A 175 12.20 -14.50 14.31
C GLN A 175 11.96 -14.29 12.82
N LYS A 176 12.19 -15.33 12.03
CA LYS A 176 11.90 -15.28 10.60
C LYS A 176 10.39 -15.30 10.36
N ALA A 177 9.93 -14.39 9.53
CA ALA A 177 8.55 -14.36 9.02
C ALA A 177 8.54 -14.61 7.50
N ASN A 178 7.35 -14.84 6.95
CA ASN A 178 7.11 -15.00 5.52
C ASN A 178 6.35 -13.79 4.93
N ALA A 179 6.33 -13.69 3.61
CA ALA A 179 5.69 -12.59 2.91
C ALA A 179 4.18 -12.52 3.16
N GLY A 180 3.50 -13.66 3.37
CA GLY A 180 2.07 -13.69 3.68
C GLY A 180 1.74 -13.04 5.03
N GLN A 181 2.59 -13.22 6.05
CA GLN A 181 2.40 -12.55 7.34
C GLN A 181 2.54 -11.02 7.21
N TRP A 182 3.49 -10.54 6.40
CA TRP A 182 3.60 -9.11 6.12
C TRP A 182 2.42 -8.56 5.33
N GLN A 183 1.97 -9.31 4.32
CA GLN A 183 0.82 -8.94 3.49
C GLN A 183 -0.49 -8.90 4.30
N LEU A 184 -0.64 -9.79 5.29
CA LEU A 184 -1.77 -9.77 6.22
C LEU A 184 -1.84 -8.44 6.99
N LEU A 185 -0.70 -7.89 7.41
CA LEU A 185 -0.64 -6.57 8.07
C LEU A 185 -1.08 -5.42 7.15
N ASP A 186 -0.86 -5.52 5.82
CA ASP A 186 -1.39 -4.54 4.86
C ASP A 186 -2.93 -4.68 4.75
N ILE A 187 -3.44 -5.91 4.70
CA ILE A 187 -4.88 -6.21 4.70
C ILE A 187 -5.54 -5.67 5.97
N GLU A 188 -4.95 -5.91 7.13
CA GLU A 188 -5.43 -5.42 8.44
C GLU A 188 -5.41 -3.89 8.53
N ALA A 189 -4.40 -3.26 7.94
CA ALA A 189 -4.30 -1.81 7.85
C ALA A 189 -5.25 -1.18 6.80
N GLY A 190 -5.92 -1.99 5.98
CA GLY A 190 -6.77 -1.50 4.90
C GLY A 190 -5.98 -0.75 3.83
N ILE A 191 -4.72 -1.12 3.61
CA ILE A 191 -3.83 -0.53 2.60
C ILE A 191 -3.68 -1.53 1.46
N ALA A 192 -3.97 -1.11 0.24
CA ALA A 192 -3.91 -1.95 -0.94
C ALA A 192 -3.00 -1.38 -2.02
N ASP A 193 -2.28 -2.27 -2.68
CA ASP A 193 -1.52 -1.97 -3.88
C ASP A 193 -2.26 -2.47 -5.14
N ILE A 194 -1.92 -1.92 -6.31
CA ILE A 194 -2.35 -2.42 -7.62
C ILE A 194 -1.33 -3.42 -8.15
N TYR A 195 -1.85 -4.49 -8.74
CA TYR A 195 -1.11 -5.56 -9.39
C TYR A 195 -1.45 -5.63 -10.88
N PRO A 196 -0.70 -6.35 -11.73
CA PRO A 196 -1.00 -6.47 -13.16
C PRO A 196 -2.44 -6.89 -13.45
N GLU A 197 -3.00 -7.81 -12.64
CA GLU A 197 -4.36 -8.34 -12.79
C GLU A 197 -5.45 -7.33 -12.43
N SER A 198 -5.12 -6.30 -11.64
CA SER A 198 -6.03 -5.23 -11.22
C SER A 198 -5.72 -3.87 -11.86
N TYR A 199 -4.85 -3.85 -12.88
CA TYR A 199 -4.47 -2.65 -13.62
C TYR A 199 -5.70 -1.97 -14.25
N GLU A 200 -5.88 -0.66 -14.03
CA GLU A 200 -7.03 0.14 -14.48
C GLU A 200 -8.42 -0.35 -13.97
N LEU A 201 -8.46 -1.24 -12.99
CA LEU A 201 -9.73 -1.78 -12.50
C LEU A 201 -10.43 -0.84 -11.52
N PHE A 202 -9.69 -0.12 -10.68
CA PHE A 202 -10.22 0.69 -9.59
C PHE A 202 -9.92 2.17 -9.76
N THR A 203 -10.75 3.03 -9.16
CA THR A 203 -10.40 4.43 -8.85
C THR A 203 -9.74 4.51 -7.47
N PRO A 204 -9.01 5.59 -7.13
CA PRO A 204 -8.41 5.72 -5.80
C PRO A 204 -9.43 5.66 -4.65
N GLN A 205 -10.61 6.21 -4.85
CA GLN A 205 -11.67 6.19 -3.83
C GLN A 205 -12.28 4.80 -3.64
N GLU A 206 -12.36 3.97 -4.69
CA GLU A 206 -12.79 2.58 -4.58
C GLU A 206 -11.82 1.73 -3.77
N LEU A 207 -10.58 2.21 -3.54
CA LEU A 207 -9.57 1.62 -2.64
C LEU A 207 -9.39 2.42 -1.34
N ASN A 208 -10.31 3.33 -1.02
CA ASN A 208 -10.30 4.13 0.20
C ASN A 208 -9.07 5.05 0.37
N TYR A 209 -8.36 5.39 -0.71
CA TYR A 209 -7.13 6.19 -0.64
C TYR A 209 -7.36 7.59 -0.05
N GLN A 210 -8.58 8.14 -0.12
CA GLN A 210 -8.96 9.39 0.54
C GLN A 210 -8.98 9.26 2.07
N LEU A 211 -9.19 8.06 2.61
CA LEU A 211 -9.27 7.80 4.05
C LEU A 211 -7.90 7.53 4.69
N ILE A 212 -6.89 7.26 3.87
CA ILE A 212 -5.52 6.93 4.30
C ILE A 212 -4.49 7.96 3.78
N ASN A 213 -4.93 9.20 3.52
CA ASN A 213 -4.09 10.30 3.03
C ASN A 213 -3.39 10.03 1.68
N GLY A 214 -3.89 9.09 0.88
CA GLY A 214 -3.37 8.78 -0.46
C GLY A 214 -3.83 9.74 -1.56
N ILE A 215 -4.76 10.66 -1.26
CA ILE A 215 -5.24 11.70 -2.17
C ILE A 215 -5.20 13.05 -1.46
N ASN A 216 -4.58 14.05 -2.07
CA ASN A 216 -4.69 15.43 -1.63
C ASN A 216 -5.60 16.20 -2.59
N PHE A 217 -6.80 16.60 -2.13
CA PHE A 217 -7.78 17.34 -2.93
C PHE A 217 -7.49 18.84 -3.05
N ARG A 218 -6.50 19.36 -2.29
CA ARG A 218 -6.11 20.78 -2.25
C ARG A 218 -4.86 21.07 -3.07
N LYS A 219 -4.16 20.04 -3.54
CA LYS A 219 -2.97 20.20 -4.38
C LYS A 219 -3.30 20.71 -5.78
N GLY A 220 -2.28 21.11 -6.54
CA GLY A 220 -2.39 21.48 -7.95
C GLY A 220 -2.81 20.32 -8.88
N CYS A 221 -3.07 20.62 -10.15
CA CYS A 221 -3.57 19.67 -11.13
C CYS A 221 -2.65 18.47 -11.35
N TYR A 222 -3.26 17.31 -11.58
CA TYR A 222 -2.59 16.05 -11.96
C TYR A 222 -3.47 15.23 -12.91
N THR A 223 -2.87 14.26 -13.60
CA THR A 223 -3.58 13.41 -14.57
C THR A 223 -4.70 12.62 -13.88
N GLY A 224 -5.94 12.71 -14.40
CA GLY A 224 -7.13 12.03 -13.86
C GLY A 224 -7.84 12.77 -12.74
N GLN A 225 -7.34 13.93 -12.28
CA GLN A 225 -7.90 14.70 -11.16
C GLN A 225 -9.36 15.07 -11.37
N GLU A 226 -9.80 15.40 -12.59
CA GLU A 226 -11.20 15.81 -12.83
C GLU A 226 -12.19 14.73 -12.37
N ILE A 227 -11.94 13.47 -12.71
CA ILE A 227 -12.80 12.35 -12.32
C ILE A 227 -12.70 12.09 -10.81
N VAL A 228 -11.49 12.07 -10.25
CA VAL A 228 -11.23 11.87 -8.83
C VAL A 228 -11.89 12.98 -8.00
N ALA A 229 -11.74 14.24 -8.37
CA ALA A 229 -12.36 15.37 -7.67
C ALA A 229 -13.88 15.38 -7.84
N ARG A 230 -14.41 15.05 -9.04
CA ARG A 230 -15.86 14.97 -9.25
C ARG A 230 -16.51 13.91 -8.37
N LEU A 231 -15.89 12.75 -8.21
CA LEU A 231 -16.39 11.71 -7.29
C LEU A 231 -16.41 12.18 -5.84
N HIS A 232 -15.45 13.01 -5.44
CA HIS A 232 -15.37 13.55 -4.08
C HIS A 232 -16.41 14.65 -3.81
N TYR A 233 -16.52 15.64 -4.72
CA TYR A 233 -17.34 16.84 -4.47
C TYR A 233 -18.79 16.76 -4.99
N ARG A 234 -19.07 15.92 -5.97
CA ARG A 234 -20.36 15.87 -6.69
C ARG A 234 -20.90 14.46 -6.87
N GLY A 235 -20.12 13.43 -6.57
CA GLY A 235 -20.52 12.03 -6.72
C GLY A 235 -20.99 11.43 -5.40
N LYS A 236 -21.90 10.45 -5.48
CA LYS A 236 -22.11 9.50 -4.39
C LYS A 236 -21.23 8.31 -4.68
N LEU A 237 -20.15 8.14 -3.93
CA LEU A 237 -19.37 6.94 -3.99
C LEU A 237 -20.24 5.79 -3.47
N LYS A 238 -20.46 4.78 -4.29
CA LYS A 238 -21.32 3.62 -3.98
C LYS A 238 -20.49 2.34 -3.81
N ARG A 239 -19.19 2.47 -3.89
CA ARG A 239 -18.26 1.35 -3.87
C ARG A 239 -17.06 1.73 -3.03
N HIS A 240 -16.78 0.92 -2.01
CA HIS A 240 -15.62 1.07 -1.14
C HIS A 240 -14.87 -0.25 -1.02
N MET A 241 -13.68 -0.19 -0.49
CA MET A 241 -12.89 -1.36 -0.15
C MET A 241 -13.20 -1.79 1.27
N TYR A 242 -13.44 -3.10 1.45
CA TYR A 242 -13.76 -3.73 2.71
C TYR A 242 -12.81 -4.89 2.99
N ARG A 243 -12.64 -5.24 4.26
CA ARG A 243 -11.88 -6.41 4.71
C ARG A 243 -12.83 -7.55 5.02
N PHE A 244 -12.48 -8.76 4.56
CA PHE A 244 -13.26 -9.97 4.79
C PHE A 244 -12.39 -11.15 5.15
N ASP A 245 -13.00 -12.19 5.74
CA ASP A 245 -12.45 -13.54 5.82
C ASP A 245 -13.44 -14.57 5.27
N TYR A 246 -12.93 -15.71 4.86
CA TYR A 246 -13.70 -16.89 4.50
C TYR A 246 -12.79 -18.13 4.42
N THR A 247 -13.39 -19.32 4.27
CA THR A 247 -12.64 -20.58 4.13
C THR A 247 -12.71 -21.07 2.70
N ASP A 248 -11.57 -21.29 2.08
CA ASP A 248 -11.45 -21.92 0.76
C ASP A 248 -10.07 -22.59 0.64
N SER A 249 -9.95 -23.53 -0.30
CA SER A 249 -8.68 -24.19 -0.64
C SER A 249 -7.75 -23.27 -1.44
N GLN A 250 -8.32 -22.38 -2.28
CA GLN A 250 -7.59 -21.51 -3.19
C GLN A 250 -7.66 -20.06 -2.75
N ILE A 251 -6.50 -19.38 -2.74
CA ILE A 251 -6.42 -17.94 -2.52
C ILE A 251 -6.77 -17.24 -3.84
N PRO A 252 -7.77 -16.34 -3.87
CA PRO A 252 -8.14 -15.63 -5.09
C PRO A 252 -7.05 -14.62 -5.49
N SER A 253 -6.81 -14.52 -6.79
CA SER A 253 -5.91 -13.50 -7.34
C SER A 253 -6.54 -12.11 -7.29
N PRO A 254 -5.74 -11.02 -7.27
CA PRO A 254 -6.23 -9.68 -7.52
C PRO A 254 -7.08 -9.65 -8.81
N GLY A 255 -8.19 -8.88 -8.80
CA GLY A 255 -9.12 -8.80 -9.92
C GLY A 255 -10.16 -9.91 -9.99
N THR A 256 -10.07 -10.98 -9.18
CA THR A 256 -11.12 -11.99 -9.11
C THR A 256 -12.45 -11.34 -8.73
N ALA A 257 -13.53 -11.70 -9.47
CA ALA A 257 -14.84 -11.08 -9.27
C ALA A 257 -15.41 -11.37 -7.88
N ILE A 258 -16.05 -10.35 -7.29
CA ILE A 258 -16.98 -10.49 -6.18
C ILE A 258 -18.39 -10.48 -6.76
N VAL A 259 -19.17 -11.50 -6.46
CA VAL A 259 -20.52 -11.67 -6.97
C VAL A 259 -21.56 -11.68 -5.87
N ASN A 260 -22.77 -11.26 -6.20
CA ASN A 260 -23.92 -11.45 -5.32
C ASN A 260 -24.31 -12.93 -5.30
N SER A 261 -24.42 -13.52 -4.13
CA SER A 261 -24.72 -14.96 -3.93
C SER A 261 -26.06 -15.43 -4.47
N GLN A 262 -27.05 -14.52 -4.58
CA GLN A 262 -28.39 -14.85 -5.03
C GLN A 262 -28.56 -14.65 -6.54
N SER A 263 -28.02 -13.54 -7.08
CA SER A 263 -28.20 -13.18 -8.50
C SER A 263 -27.04 -13.61 -9.40
N GLY A 264 -25.87 -13.93 -8.84
CA GLY A 264 -24.63 -14.17 -9.59
C GLY A 264 -24.04 -12.92 -10.25
N GLN A 265 -24.64 -11.74 -10.03
CA GLN A 265 -24.19 -10.50 -10.64
C GLN A 265 -22.84 -10.07 -10.04
N ASN A 266 -21.91 -9.61 -10.90
CA ASN A 266 -20.67 -9.03 -10.45
C ASN A 266 -20.92 -7.70 -9.72
N THR A 267 -20.47 -7.61 -8.47
CA THR A 267 -20.63 -6.46 -7.60
C THR A 267 -19.31 -5.77 -7.28
N GLY A 268 -18.17 -6.41 -7.55
CA GLY A 268 -16.86 -5.91 -7.21
C GLY A 268 -15.72 -6.82 -7.61
N ALA A 269 -14.55 -6.59 -7.04
CA ALA A 269 -13.39 -7.44 -7.27
C ALA A 269 -12.47 -7.51 -6.04
N VAL A 270 -11.76 -8.61 -5.92
CA VAL A 270 -10.67 -8.82 -4.96
C VAL A 270 -9.54 -7.85 -5.28
N VAL A 271 -9.03 -7.17 -4.26
CA VAL A 271 -7.86 -6.30 -4.37
C VAL A 271 -6.60 -7.08 -4.02
N ILE A 272 -6.61 -7.78 -2.90
CA ILE A 272 -5.52 -8.62 -2.42
C ILE A 272 -6.08 -9.68 -1.46
N ALA A 273 -5.47 -10.85 -1.40
CA ALA A 273 -5.86 -11.92 -0.49
C ALA A 273 -4.64 -12.71 0.01
N VAL A 274 -4.72 -13.20 1.23
CA VAL A 274 -3.68 -14.04 1.86
C VAL A 274 -4.31 -15.07 2.78
N ARG A 275 -3.63 -16.19 3.02
CA ARG A 275 -4.03 -17.15 4.05
C ARG A 275 -3.43 -16.74 5.40
N ASN A 276 -4.29 -16.58 6.40
CA ASN A 276 -3.86 -16.27 7.76
C ASN A 276 -3.38 -17.53 8.52
N GLN A 277 -2.92 -17.33 9.75
CA GLN A 277 -2.38 -18.42 10.58
C GLN A 277 -3.45 -19.44 11.03
N GLN A 278 -4.73 -19.07 11.02
CA GLN A 278 -5.85 -19.95 11.34
C GLN A 278 -6.31 -20.77 10.12
N GLY A 279 -5.64 -20.63 8.98
CA GLY A 279 -5.97 -21.31 7.72
C GLY A 279 -7.10 -20.67 6.92
N LYS A 280 -7.70 -19.59 7.40
CA LYS A 280 -8.68 -18.80 6.65
C LYS A 280 -8.01 -17.90 5.63
N ILE A 281 -8.73 -17.53 4.59
CA ILE A 281 -8.32 -16.50 3.64
C ILE A 281 -8.84 -15.17 4.14
N GLU A 282 -7.95 -14.21 4.34
CA GLU A 282 -8.29 -12.80 4.55
C GLU A 282 -8.00 -12.00 3.30
N LEU A 283 -8.88 -11.04 2.99
CA LEU A 283 -8.78 -10.27 1.77
C LEU A 283 -9.32 -8.84 1.94
N LEU A 284 -8.82 -7.96 1.07
CA LEU A 284 -9.47 -6.70 0.75
C LEU A 284 -10.19 -6.85 -0.57
N ALA A 285 -11.45 -6.42 -0.64
CA ALA A 285 -12.22 -6.38 -1.86
C ALA A 285 -12.96 -5.05 -1.99
N SER A 286 -13.00 -4.50 -3.20
CA SER A 286 -13.78 -3.31 -3.53
C SER A 286 -15.09 -3.74 -4.18
N LEU A 287 -16.22 -3.38 -3.59
CA LEU A 287 -17.56 -3.76 -4.05
C LEU A 287 -18.60 -2.71 -3.70
N LEU A 288 -19.81 -2.87 -4.27
CA LEU A 288 -20.95 -2.01 -3.99
C LEU A 288 -21.38 -2.13 -2.53
N ASP A 289 -21.55 -0.99 -1.84
CA ASP A 289 -21.87 -0.91 -0.41
C ASP A 289 -23.17 -1.65 -0.05
N GLU A 290 -24.17 -1.59 -0.92
CA GLU A 290 -25.46 -2.27 -0.76
C GLU A 290 -25.41 -3.80 -0.93
N GLN A 291 -24.26 -4.33 -1.34
CA GLN A 291 -24.09 -5.76 -1.65
C GLN A 291 -23.24 -6.51 -0.62
N LEU A 292 -22.85 -5.86 0.47
CA LEU A 292 -21.95 -6.43 1.50
C LEU A 292 -22.47 -7.76 2.05
N ASP A 293 -23.76 -7.80 2.38
CA ASP A 293 -24.40 -8.99 2.99
C ASP A 293 -24.50 -10.20 2.05
N GLN A 294 -24.36 -9.97 0.75
CA GLN A 294 -24.50 -11.01 -0.27
C GLN A 294 -23.19 -11.28 -1.02
N ALA A 295 -22.06 -10.75 -0.51
CA ALA A 295 -20.78 -10.83 -1.20
C ALA A 295 -20.18 -12.23 -1.13
N HIS A 296 -19.77 -12.76 -2.29
CA HIS A 296 -19.01 -13.98 -2.46
C HIS A 296 -17.84 -13.77 -3.43
N VAL A 297 -16.73 -14.45 -3.20
CA VAL A 297 -15.72 -14.62 -4.25
C VAL A 297 -16.28 -15.53 -5.33
N GLU A 298 -16.11 -15.16 -6.59
CA GLU A 298 -16.60 -15.99 -7.71
C GLU A 298 -16.08 -17.42 -7.58
N LYS A 299 -16.99 -18.42 -7.70
CA LYS A 299 -16.75 -19.86 -7.55
C LYS A 299 -16.38 -20.32 -6.13
N ALA A 300 -16.29 -19.46 -5.13
CA ALA A 300 -16.13 -19.89 -3.75
C ALA A 300 -17.46 -20.48 -3.22
N ALA A 301 -17.34 -21.48 -2.34
CA ALA A 301 -18.51 -22.10 -1.71
C ALA A 301 -19.06 -21.27 -0.55
N GLU A 302 -18.18 -20.57 0.17
CA GLU A 302 -18.52 -19.84 1.38
C GLU A 302 -18.72 -18.35 1.11
N LYS A 303 -19.64 -17.76 1.87
CA LYS A 303 -19.88 -16.32 1.93
C LYS A 303 -18.72 -15.61 2.60
N LEU A 304 -18.46 -14.37 2.17
CA LEU A 304 -17.51 -13.49 2.81
C LEU A 304 -18.04 -12.99 4.16
N ASN A 305 -17.22 -13.07 5.21
CA ASN A 305 -17.50 -12.51 6.53
C ASN A 305 -16.81 -11.15 6.63
N LEU A 306 -17.59 -10.10 6.86
CA LEU A 306 -17.07 -8.74 6.98
C LEU A 306 -16.23 -8.60 8.26
N LEU A 307 -15.04 -8.04 8.12
CA LEU A 307 -14.12 -7.68 9.20
C LEU A 307 -13.95 -6.16 9.30
N ASN A 308 -13.54 -5.68 10.47
CA ASN A 308 -13.31 -4.26 10.68
C ASN A 308 -12.04 -3.78 9.97
N LEU A 309 -12.10 -2.55 9.44
CA LEU A 309 -10.96 -1.74 9.04
C LEU A 309 -10.57 -0.78 10.16
N PRO A 310 -9.30 -0.32 10.23
CA PRO A 310 -8.86 0.63 11.27
C PRO A 310 -9.38 2.06 11.07
N TYR A 311 -10.12 2.31 10.01
CA TYR A 311 -10.77 3.58 9.70
C TYR A 311 -12.25 3.37 9.34
N ALA A 312 -13.08 4.38 9.58
CA ALA A 312 -14.50 4.35 9.23
C ALA A 312 -14.69 4.61 7.73
N ILE A 313 -15.54 3.81 7.09
CA ILE A 313 -16.02 4.09 5.73
C ILE A 313 -17.25 5.00 5.87
N PRO A 314 -17.28 6.19 5.21
CA PRO A 314 -18.42 7.10 5.26
C PRO A 314 -19.69 6.43 4.74
N THR A 315 -20.77 6.57 5.45
CA THR A 315 -22.09 6.11 5.01
C THR A 315 -22.73 7.13 4.06
N ALA A 316 -23.81 6.73 3.36
CA ALA A 316 -24.55 7.63 2.49
C ALA A 316 -25.15 8.84 3.27
N GLU A 317 -25.34 8.71 4.58
CA GLU A 317 -25.84 9.77 5.47
C GLU A 317 -24.75 10.79 5.80
N ASP A 318 -23.49 10.36 5.94
CA ASP A 318 -22.34 11.24 6.22
C ASP A 318 -21.99 12.15 5.02
N ALA A 319 -22.39 11.77 3.81
CA ALA A 319 -22.15 12.53 2.57
C ALA A 319 -23.15 13.71 2.36
N SER A 320 -24.02 13.97 3.34
CA SER A 320 -25.12 14.94 3.24
C SER A 320 -24.86 16.23 4.02
N ILE A 321 -23.62 16.47 4.50
CA ILE A 321 -23.24 17.68 5.27
C ILE A 321 -22.28 18.56 4.46
#